data_8d96dd7880439e7557dc3216bab84ed0
#
_entry.id   8d96dd7880439e7557dc3216bab84ed0
#
_cell.length_a   1.000
_cell.length_b   1.000
_cell.length_c   1.000
_cell.angle_alpha   90.00
_cell.angle_beta   90.00
_cell.angle_gamma   90.00
#
_symmetry.space_group_name_H-M   'P 1'
#
loop_
_entity.id
_entity.type
_entity.pdbx_description
1 polymer ?
#
loop_
_entity_poly.entity_id
_entity_poly.type
_entity_poly.pdbx_seq_one_letter_code
_entity_poly.pdbx_strand_id
1 'polypeptide(L)' 'MRHSKDLIALHIPEDETGDYRVREAGWYAVNDAGKVVLGPFVSLAECEHAIEDRFKPHT' A
#
# COMPACT_ATOMS: atom_id res chain seq x y z
N MET A 1 3.05 -9.18 19.44
CA MET A 1 3.24 -8.75 18.96
C MET A 1 2.96 -8.48 17.96
N ARG A 2 2.89 -8.00 17.38
CA ARG A 2 2.65 -7.56 16.53
C ARG A 2 3.22 -7.55 15.62
N HIS A 3 3.07 -7.57 14.87
CA HIS A 3 3.71 -7.69 14.06
C HIS A 3 3.87 -6.78 13.23
N SER A 4 4.62 -6.68 12.67
CA SER A 4 5.16 -5.64 11.88
C SER A 4 4.58 -5.52 10.54
N LYS A 5 3.87 -6.44 10.08
CA LYS A 5 3.30 -6.36 8.82
C LYS A 5 1.96 -5.74 8.90
N ASP A 6 1.95 -4.45 9.08
CA ASP A 6 0.71 -3.71 9.18
C ASP A 6 0.22 -3.16 7.85
N LEU A 7 1.00 -3.33 6.80
CA LEU A 7 0.61 -2.82 5.50
C LEU A 7 -0.11 -3.88 4.70
N ILE A 8 -1.17 -3.46 4.01
CA ILE A 8 -1.89 -4.34 3.11
C ILE A 8 -2.00 -3.68 1.76
N ALA A 9 -2.10 -4.51 0.71
CA ALA A 9 -2.29 -4.01 -0.62
C ALA A 9 -3.77 -3.75 -0.85
N LEU A 10 -4.09 -2.55 -1.32
CA LEU A 10 -5.46 -2.16 -1.53
C LEU A 10 -5.59 -1.51 -2.89
N HIS A 11 -6.58 -1.94 -3.66
CA HIS A 11 -6.85 -1.31 -4.93
C HIS A 11 -7.80 -0.14 -4.70
N ILE A 12 -7.37 1.05 -5.10
CA ILE A 12 -8.17 2.25 -4.96
C ILE A 12 -8.65 2.66 -6.33
N PRO A 13 -9.94 2.53 -6.61
CA PRO A 13 -10.46 2.95 -7.90
C PRO A 13 -10.53 4.46 -7.98
N GLU A 14 -10.72 4.94 -9.19
CA GLU A 14 -10.66 6.38 -9.44
C GLU A 14 -11.69 7.16 -8.64
N ASP A 15 -12.85 6.59 -8.44
CA ASP A 15 -13.91 7.30 -7.72
C ASP A 15 -13.70 7.32 -6.21
N GLU A 16 -12.70 6.59 -5.71
CA GLU A 16 -12.40 6.59 -4.29
C GLU A 16 -11.07 7.27 -3.96
N THR A 17 -10.41 7.81 -4.96
CA THR A 17 -9.12 8.43 -4.72
C THR A 17 -9.19 9.56 -3.71
N GLY A 18 -10.29 10.29 -3.71
CA GLY A 18 -10.42 11.39 -2.78
C GLY A 18 -10.49 10.95 -1.33
N ASP A 19 -11.05 9.76 -1.08
CA ASP A 19 -11.17 9.25 0.28
C ASP A 19 -9.81 8.92 0.87
N TYR A 20 -8.85 8.60 0.02
CA TYR A 20 -7.52 8.22 0.47
C TYR A 20 -6.49 9.30 0.20
N ARG A 21 -6.93 10.41 -0.35
CA ARG A 21 -6.06 11.55 -0.63
C ARG A 21 -4.94 11.20 -1.61
N VAL A 22 -5.28 10.37 -2.59
CA VAL A 22 -4.33 10.04 -3.65
C VAL A 22 -4.83 10.67 -4.94
N ARG A 23 -3.94 10.79 -5.90
CA ARG A 23 -4.26 11.50 -7.13
C ARG A 23 -4.75 10.62 -8.24
N GLU A 24 -4.46 9.34 -8.17
CA GLU A 24 -4.81 8.46 -9.26
C GLU A 24 -5.14 7.09 -8.74
N ALA A 25 -5.93 6.37 -9.52
CA ALA A 25 -6.28 5.01 -9.19
C ALA A 25 -5.05 4.12 -9.27
N GLY A 26 -5.03 3.06 -8.49
CA GLY A 26 -3.92 2.13 -8.53
C GLY A 26 -3.89 1.28 -7.29
N TRP A 27 -2.81 0.53 -7.16
CA TRP A 27 -2.60 -0.30 -5.99
C TRP A 27 -1.74 0.47 -5.00
N TYR A 28 -2.17 0.45 -3.76
CA TYR A 28 -1.49 1.19 -2.70
C TYR A 28 -1.29 0.30 -1.50
N ALA A 29 -0.25 0.57 -0.75
CA ALA A 29 -0.05 -0.09 0.53
C ALA A 29 -0.62 0.83 1.60
N VAL A 30 -1.55 0.32 2.38
CA VAL A 30 -2.18 1.11 3.44
C VAL A 30 -1.91 0.44 4.77
N ASN A 31 -1.88 1.25 5.82
CA ASN A 31 -1.64 0.72 7.16
C ASN A 31 -2.98 0.41 7.83
N ASP A 32 -2.93 -0.04 9.06
CA ASP A 32 -4.13 -0.44 9.77
C ASP A 32 -5.02 0.75 10.13
N ALA A 33 -4.52 1.95 10.02
CA ALA A 33 -5.34 3.14 10.22
C ALA A 33 -6.02 3.58 8.93
N GLY A 34 -5.77 2.86 7.82
CA GLY A 34 -6.38 3.20 6.56
C GLY A 34 -5.63 4.28 5.79
N LYS A 35 -4.42 4.57 6.20
CA LYS A 35 -3.63 5.59 5.51
C LYS A 35 -2.73 4.98 4.47
N VAL A 36 -2.65 5.65 3.31
CA VAL A 36 -1.78 5.23 2.23
C VAL A 36 -0.33 5.52 2.62
N VAL A 37 0.50 4.51 2.49
CA VAL A 37 1.92 4.62 2.83
C VAL A 37 2.78 4.55 1.59
N LEU A 38 2.45 3.66 0.66
CA LEU A 38 3.21 3.46 -0.57
C LEU A 38 2.27 3.43 -1.76
N GLY A 39 2.77 3.79 -2.90
CA GLY A 39 2.04 3.71 -4.14
C GLY A 39 2.16 4.98 -4.94
N PRO A 40 1.57 5.03 -6.09
CA PRO A 40 0.75 3.98 -6.71
C PRO A 40 1.60 2.93 -7.42
N PHE A 41 1.06 1.72 -7.45
CA PHE A 41 1.69 0.61 -8.17
C PHE A 41 0.74 0.15 -9.27
N VAL A 42 1.30 -0.41 -10.32
CA VAL A 42 0.48 -0.81 -11.46
C VAL A 42 -0.19 -2.15 -11.27
N SER A 43 0.26 -2.94 -10.31
CA SER A 43 -0.34 -4.25 -10.11
C SER A 43 -0.25 -4.63 -8.64
N LEU A 44 -1.07 -5.60 -8.28
CA LEU A 44 -1.04 -6.15 -6.93
C LEU A 44 0.33 -6.76 -6.63
N ALA A 45 0.91 -7.44 -7.60
CA ALA A 45 2.20 -8.08 -7.38
C ALA A 45 3.27 -7.05 -7.04
N GLU A 46 3.28 -5.94 -7.74
CA GLU A 46 4.24 -4.89 -7.45
C GLU A 46 4.03 -4.29 -6.07
N CYS A 47 2.76 -4.10 -5.72
CA CYS A 47 2.45 -3.54 -4.42
C CYS A 47 2.90 -4.47 -3.30
N GLU A 48 2.62 -5.75 -3.44
CA GLU A 48 3.01 -6.71 -2.42
C GLU A 48 4.51 -6.84 -2.33
N HIS A 49 5.18 -6.79 -3.47
CA HIS A 49 6.63 -6.85 -3.48
C HIS A 49 7.23 -5.65 -2.74
N ALA A 50 6.66 -4.48 -2.95
CA ALA A 50 7.12 -3.28 -2.26
C ALA A 50 6.91 -3.38 -0.76
N ILE A 51 5.77 -3.96 -0.34
CA ILE A 51 5.50 -4.14 1.08
C ILE A 51 6.53 -5.07 1.69
N GLU A 52 6.80 -6.18 1.01
CA GLU A 52 7.79 -7.13 1.51
C GLU A 52 9.16 -6.50 1.61
N ASP A 53 9.53 -5.75 0.57
CA ASP A 53 10.85 -5.15 0.54
C ASP A 53 11.02 -4.16 1.67
N ARG A 54 9.96 -3.49 2.04
CA ARG A 54 10.02 -2.50 3.10
C ARG A 54 10.36 -3.13 4.44
N PHE A 55 9.93 -4.37 4.65
CA PHE A 55 10.14 -5.04 5.93
C PHE A 55 11.34 -5.98 5.93
N LYS A 56 12.06 -6.06 4.82
CA LYS A 56 13.24 -6.90 4.79
C LYS A 56 14.39 -6.21 5.50
N PRO A 57 15.15 -6.96 6.27
CA PRO A 57 16.33 -6.36 6.86
C PRO A 57 17.37 -6.08 5.79
N HIS A 58 18.09 -4.99 5.98
CA HIS A 58 19.17 -4.63 5.09
C HIS A 58 20.46 -5.08 5.71
N THR A 59 21.15 -5.94 5.03
CA THR A 59 22.43 -6.39 5.56
C THR A 59 23.54 -6.28 4.57
#